data_426b9d90505ca7454bb1b6dd3eceb8ba
#
_entry.id   426b9d90505ca7454bb1b6dd3eceb8ba
#
_cell.length_a   1.000
_cell.length_b   1.000
_cell.length_c   1.000
_cell.angle_alpha   90.00
_cell.angle_beta   90.00
_cell.angle_gamma   90.00
#
_symmetry.space_group_name_H-M   'P 1'
#
loop_
_entity.id
_entity.type
_entity.pdbx_description
1 polymer ?
#
loop_
_entity_poly.entity_id
_entity_poly.type
_entity_poly.pdbx_seq_one_letter_code
_entity_poly.pdbx_strand_id
1 'polypeptide(L)'
;MFPDYLDGAKVLEYTDIGHFGFITDYDEDDNPTENEIRYLAICQYTGEDSVYLFSCDEDYSVIFDHEDTHEHLKDGHPDSIWHKKAIPMLISASQRKMLGGTCYFEFQRGRFRGKHWLERSVYLHADQFEQLNLYDVFSEALPHFDCFSTTEVTPAQYGILKSLAMSRGGKAAAFITELDQWVQNCLYIENVFTICGI
;
A
#
# COMPACT_ATOMS: atom_id res chain seq x y z
N MET A 1 21.57 -8.37 -9.31
CA MET A 1 22.34 -7.35 -8.53
C MET A 1 21.82 -6.01 -9.01
N PHE A 2 21.45 -5.13 -8.13
CA PHE A 2 20.93 -3.81 -8.49
C PHE A 2 22.03 -3.00 -9.23
N PRO A 3 21.69 -2.24 -10.29
CA PRO A 3 22.69 -1.49 -11.05
C PRO A 3 23.28 -0.34 -10.21
N ASP A 4 24.55 -0.01 -10.51
CA ASP A 4 25.23 1.13 -9.86
C ASP A 4 24.77 2.49 -10.41
N TYR A 5 24.11 2.49 -11.57
CA TYR A 5 23.59 3.67 -12.27
C TYR A 5 22.23 3.38 -12.87
N LEU A 6 21.35 4.39 -12.81
CA LEU A 6 20.04 4.44 -13.46
C LEU A 6 19.93 5.74 -14.24
N ASP A 7 19.61 5.67 -15.52
CA ASP A 7 19.50 6.83 -16.42
C ASP A 7 20.64 7.86 -16.30
N GLY A 8 21.86 7.36 -16.13
CA GLY A 8 23.06 8.20 -15.99
C GLY A 8 23.29 8.79 -14.59
N ALA A 9 22.36 8.62 -13.67
CA ALA A 9 22.53 9.00 -12.28
C ALA A 9 23.11 7.85 -11.46
N LYS A 10 24.05 8.16 -10.55
CA LYS A 10 24.63 7.18 -9.65
C LYS A 10 23.65 6.79 -8.57
N VAL A 11 23.44 5.50 -8.37
CA VAL A 11 22.62 4.97 -7.28
C VAL A 11 23.38 5.11 -5.97
N LEU A 12 22.80 5.80 -5.02
CA LEU A 12 23.34 5.96 -3.68
C LEU A 12 22.78 4.91 -2.72
N GLU A 13 21.50 4.65 -2.87
CA GLU A 13 20.76 3.68 -2.05
C GLU A 13 19.56 3.17 -2.84
N TYR A 14 19.06 1.98 -2.53
CA TYR A 14 17.84 1.44 -3.12
C TYR A 14 17.08 0.55 -2.14
N THR A 15 15.79 0.35 -2.38
CA THR A 15 14.96 -0.59 -1.65
C THR A 15 14.06 -1.35 -2.61
N ASP A 16 13.88 -2.65 -2.35
CA ASP A 16 12.91 -3.51 -3.01
C ASP A 16 11.58 -3.34 -2.27
N ILE A 17 10.58 -2.75 -2.92
CA ILE A 17 9.25 -2.53 -2.36
C ILE A 17 8.27 -3.67 -2.64
N GLY A 18 8.74 -4.72 -3.33
CA GLY A 18 7.87 -5.82 -3.75
C GLY A 18 6.96 -5.42 -4.93
N HIS A 19 5.91 -6.20 -5.13
CA HIS A 19 4.98 -6.01 -6.26
C HIS A 19 3.84 -5.01 -5.99
N PHE A 20 4.04 -3.97 -5.19
CA PHE A 20 2.94 -3.17 -4.64
C PHE A 20 2.93 -1.70 -5.04
N GLY A 21 3.79 -1.28 -5.96
CA GLY A 21 3.76 0.06 -6.51
C GLY A 21 3.21 0.04 -7.94
N PHE A 22 2.17 0.83 -8.22
CA PHE A 22 1.77 1.12 -9.58
C PHE A 22 1.80 2.63 -9.77
N ILE A 23 2.34 3.06 -10.90
CA ILE A 23 2.17 4.42 -11.38
C ILE A 23 1.29 4.33 -12.61
N THR A 24 0.21 5.09 -12.60
CA THR A 24 -0.57 5.33 -13.80
C THR A 24 0.12 6.42 -14.59
N ASP A 25 0.56 6.07 -15.77
CA ASP A 25 1.06 6.97 -16.78
C ASP A 25 0.09 6.99 -17.96
N TYR A 26 0.29 7.85 -18.92
CA TYR A 26 -0.55 7.95 -20.12
C TYR A 26 0.33 7.78 -21.35
N ASP A 27 -0.12 6.94 -22.28
CA ASP A 27 0.55 6.77 -23.56
C ASP A 27 0.34 8.01 -24.48
N GLU A 28 0.94 7.97 -25.68
CA GLU A 28 0.84 9.07 -26.65
C GLU A 28 -0.60 9.37 -27.12
N ASP A 29 -1.54 8.45 -26.87
CA ASP A 29 -2.96 8.56 -27.21
C ASP A 29 -3.84 8.89 -25.98
N ASP A 30 -3.25 9.33 -24.87
CA ASP A 30 -3.93 9.61 -23.58
C ASP A 30 -4.66 8.40 -22.94
N ASN A 31 -4.26 7.18 -23.28
CA ASN A 31 -4.78 6.00 -22.56
C ASN A 31 -3.95 5.73 -21.31
N PRO A 32 -4.59 5.40 -20.19
CA PRO A 32 -3.87 5.06 -18.97
C PRO A 32 -3.07 3.77 -19.14
N THR A 33 -1.79 3.83 -18.82
CA THR A 33 -0.89 2.69 -18.72
C THR A 33 -0.51 2.48 -17.26
N GLU A 34 -0.60 1.24 -16.77
CA GLU A 34 -0.16 0.89 -15.43
C GLU A 34 1.24 0.31 -15.49
N ASN A 35 2.18 0.99 -14.83
CA ASN A 35 3.55 0.53 -14.69
C ASN A 35 3.77 0.02 -13.27
N GLU A 36 4.19 -1.23 -13.13
CA GLU A 36 4.52 -1.82 -11.84
C GLU A 36 5.88 -1.31 -11.36
N ILE A 37 5.90 -0.77 -10.13
CA ILE A 37 7.14 -0.37 -9.49
C ILE A 37 7.62 -1.51 -8.61
N ARG A 38 8.86 -1.90 -8.79
CA ARG A 38 9.54 -2.90 -7.99
C ARG A 38 10.56 -2.30 -7.03
N TYR A 39 11.28 -1.28 -7.47
CA TYR A 39 12.36 -0.67 -6.71
C TYR A 39 12.19 0.83 -6.62
N LEU A 40 12.64 1.35 -5.48
CA LEU A 40 12.87 2.78 -5.28
C LEU A 40 14.37 2.99 -5.07
N ALA A 41 14.95 3.96 -5.77
CA ALA A 41 16.36 4.26 -5.66
C ALA A 41 16.59 5.76 -5.46
N ILE A 42 17.50 6.12 -4.56
CA ILE A 42 18.06 7.46 -4.47
C ILE A 42 19.23 7.54 -5.40
N CYS A 43 19.19 8.49 -6.31
CA CYS A 43 20.19 8.69 -7.32
C CYS A 43 20.72 10.12 -7.30
N GLN A 44 21.93 10.31 -7.81
CA GLN A 44 22.58 11.61 -7.92
C GLN A 44 23.29 11.71 -9.25
N TYR A 45 23.00 12.77 -10.00
CA TYR A 45 23.75 13.07 -11.23
C TYR A 45 25.15 13.60 -10.90
N THR A 46 26.11 13.27 -11.76
CA THR A 46 27.48 13.70 -11.58
C THR A 46 27.58 15.23 -11.67
N GLY A 47 28.09 15.86 -10.61
CA GLY A 47 28.28 17.31 -10.53
C GLY A 47 27.08 18.05 -9.94
N GLU A 48 26.02 17.34 -9.52
CA GLU A 48 24.88 17.92 -8.82
C GLU A 48 24.95 17.63 -7.31
N ASP A 49 24.53 18.60 -6.51
CA ASP A 49 24.37 18.41 -5.06
C ASP A 49 23.02 17.80 -4.71
N SER A 50 22.11 17.76 -5.68
CA SER A 50 20.75 17.26 -5.53
C SER A 50 20.68 15.75 -5.61
N VAL A 51 19.76 15.15 -4.87
CA VAL A 51 19.43 13.74 -4.98
C VAL A 51 17.99 13.58 -5.45
N TYR A 52 17.75 12.53 -6.24
CA TYR A 52 16.50 12.26 -6.90
C TYR A 52 15.99 10.89 -6.46
N LEU A 53 14.68 10.76 -6.36
CA LEU A 53 14.04 9.48 -6.14
C LEU A 53 13.56 8.91 -7.47
N PHE A 54 14.10 7.77 -7.83
CA PHE A 54 13.69 7.00 -9.00
C PHE A 54 12.82 5.83 -8.60
N SER A 55 11.73 5.65 -9.34
CA SER A 55 10.88 4.47 -9.28
C SER A 55 11.19 3.57 -10.47
N CYS A 56 11.51 2.30 -10.21
CA CYS A 56 11.93 1.37 -11.24
C CYS A 56 11.07 0.11 -11.23
N ASP A 57 10.91 -0.50 -12.42
CA ASP A 57 10.33 -1.83 -12.58
C ASP A 57 11.25 -2.97 -12.15
N GLU A 58 10.86 -4.21 -12.40
CA GLU A 58 11.66 -5.41 -12.07
C GLU A 58 12.95 -5.53 -12.91
N ASP A 59 12.98 -4.93 -14.10
CA ASP A 59 14.13 -4.90 -15.02
C ASP A 59 15.03 -3.67 -14.79
N TYR A 60 14.76 -2.89 -13.74
CA TYR A 60 15.45 -1.66 -13.37
C TYR A 60 15.27 -0.50 -14.36
N SER A 61 14.26 -0.55 -15.22
CA SER A 61 13.89 0.60 -16.04
C SER A 61 13.26 1.67 -15.17
N VAL A 62 13.71 2.92 -15.33
CA VAL A 62 13.13 4.05 -14.59
C VAL A 62 11.76 4.35 -15.17
N ILE A 63 10.73 4.20 -14.33
CA ILE A 63 9.35 4.47 -14.67
C ILE A 63 9.04 5.94 -14.39
N PHE A 64 9.53 6.44 -13.27
CA PHE A 64 9.26 7.79 -12.83
C PHE A 64 10.42 8.37 -12.05
N ASP A 65 10.68 9.64 -12.32
CA ASP A 65 11.68 10.50 -11.69
C ASP A 65 10.93 11.56 -10.87
N HIS A 66 11.19 11.60 -9.57
CA HIS A 66 10.55 12.54 -8.64
C HIS A 66 11.50 13.69 -8.29
N GLU A 67 11.58 14.70 -9.13
CA GLU A 67 12.38 15.90 -8.86
C GLU A 67 12.01 16.59 -7.54
N ASP A 68 10.71 16.63 -7.22
CA ASP A 68 10.18 17.35 -6.05
C ASP A 68 10.41 16.66 -4.71
N THR A 69 10.86 15.41 -4.70
CA THR A 69 11.04 14.62 -3.46
C THR A 69 12.35 14.93 -2.71
N HIS A 70 13.18 15.68 -3.31
CA HIS A 70 14.51 16.05 -2.90
C HIS A 70 14.56 16.79 -1.55
N GLU A 71 13.65 17.71 -1.27
CA GLU A 71 13.58 18.39 0.02
C GLU A 71 13.11 17.46 1.13
N HIS A 72 12.13 16.59 0.85
CA HIS A 72 11.62 15.61 1.80
C HIS A 72 12.64 14.53 2.19
N LEU A 73 13.57 14.21 1.30
CA LEU A 73 14.65 13.26 1.59
C LEU A 73 15.74 13.88 2.48
N LYS A 74 16.04 15.17 2.31
CA LYS A 74 17.07 15.89 3.08
C LYS A 74 16.67 16.13 4.54
N ASP A 75 15.40 16.38 4.80
CA ASP A 75 14.93 16.81 6.12
C ASP A 75 14.64 15.66 7.08
N GLY A 76 14.95 14.41 6.71
CA GLY A 76 14.68 13.24 7.55
C GLY A 76 13.19 13.10 7.87
N HIS A 77 12.32 13.58 6.97
CA HIS A 77 10.87 13.55 7.15
C HIS A 77 10.45 12.12 7.45
N PRO A 78 9.67 11.85 8.51
CA PRO A 78 9.27 10.50 8.92
C PRO A 78 8.47 9.75 7.85
N ASP A 79 8.01 10.46 6.81
CA ASP A 79 7.29 9.93 5.65
C ASP A 79 8.18 9.64 4.45
N SER A 80 9.45 9.94 4.53
CA SER A 80 10.35 9.53 3.48
C SER A 80 10.24 7.99 3.37
N ILE A 81 9.81 7.53 2.19
CA ILE A 81 9.73 6.10 1.83
C ILE A 81 11.02 5.35 2.16
N TRP A 82 12.06 6.06 2.41
CA TRP A 82 13.38 5.64 2.76
C TRP A 82 13.51 5.02 4.14
N HIS A 83 12.69 5.41 5.09
CA HIS A 83 12.63 4.78 6.40
C HIS A 83 11.78 3.50 6.40
N LYS A 84 11.17 3.16 5.25
CA LYS A 84 10.28 1.99 5.13
C LYS A 84 10.95 0.95 4.24
N LYS A 85 11.57 -0.05 4.83
CA LYS A 85 12.12 -1.22 4.11
C LYS A 85 11.10 -2.04 3.31
N ALA A 86 9.84 -1.76 3.49
CA ALA A 86 8.70 -2.16 2.65
C ALA A 86 7.61 -1.13 2.90
N ILE A 87 6.99 -0.58 1.85
CA ILE A 87 5.78 0.24 2.03
C ILE A 87 4.68 -0.73 2.45
N PRO A 88 4.21 -0.70 3.70
CA PRO A 88 3.12 -1.58 4.09
C PRO A 88 1.88 -1.20 3.30
N MET A 89 1.13 -2.18 2.83
CA MET A 89 -0.18 -1.95 2.21
C MET A 89 -1.13 -1.30 3.22
N LEU A 90 -1.02 -1.74 4.47
CA LEU A 90 -1.80 -1.19 5.57
C LEU A 90 -1.04 -0.07 6.26
N ILE A 91 -1.67 1.08 6.36
CA ILE A 91 -1.13 2.25 7.05
C ILE A 91 -1.83 2.49 8.38
N SER A 92 -1.13 3.12 9.31
CA SER A 92 -1.67 3.53 10.61
C SER A 92 -2.52 4.81 10.50
N ALA A 93 -3.27 5.14 11.54
CA ALA A 93 -4.02 6.37 11.63
C ALA A 93 -3.15 7.63 11.52
N SER A 94 -1.94 7.60 12.08
CA SER A 94 -0.99 8.71 11.97
C SER A 94 -0.50 8.90 10.53
N GLN A 95 -0.14 7.81 9.85
CA GLN A 95 0.28 7.85 8.44
C GLN A 95 -0.86 8.35 7.54
N ARG A 96 -2.09 7.84 7.74
CA ARG A 96 -3.26 8.34 7.00
C ARG A 96 -3.47 9.85 7.19
N LYS A 97 -3.34 10.36 8.42
CA LYS A 97 -3.47 11.80 8.70
C LYS A 97 -2.43 12.62 7.94
N MET A 98 -1.21 12.12 7.82
CA MET A 98 -0.13 12.80 7.11
C MET A 98 -0.36 12.79 5.59
N LEU A 99 -0.78 11.65 5.05
CA LEU A 99 -1.08 11.51 3.61
C LEU A 99 -2.33 12.27 3.19
N GLY A 100 -3.25 12.53 4.14
CA GLY A 100 -4.52 13.21 3.86
C GLY A 100 -5.52 12.32 3.10
N GLY A 101 -6.56 12.94 2.56
CA GLY A 101 -7.59 12.25 1.77
C GLY A 101 -8.60 11.46 2.61
N THR A 102 -9.64 10.95 1.94
CA THR A 102 -10.74 10.20 2.54
C THR A 102 -11.01 8.86 1.85
N CYS A 103 -10.30 8.56 0.76
CA CYS A 103 -10.49 7.33 -0.03
C CYS A 103 -9.76 6.14 0.59
N TYR A 104 -10.14 5.74 1.80
CA TYR A 104 -9.53 4.62 2.52
C TYR A 104 -10.58 3.69 3.07
N PHE A 105 -10.37 2.39 2.89
CA PHE A 105 -11.00 1.38 3.71
C PHE A 105 -10.39 1.43 5.10
N GLU A 106 -11.22 1.49 6.13
CA GLU A 106 -10.79 1.47 7.52
C GLU A 106 -11.11 0.11 8.15
N PHE A 107 -10.14 -0.53 8.75
CA PHE A 107 -10.33 -1.75 9.53
C PHE A 107 -10.34 -1.37 11.00
N GLN A 108 -11.50 -1.44 11.63
CA GLN A 108 -11.75 -1.03 13.02
C GLN A 108 -11.81 -2.24 13.95
N ARG A 109 -11.30 -2.09 15.17
CA ARG A 109 -11.47 -3.09 16.23
C ARG A 109 -12.89 -3.08 16.75
N GLY A 110 -13.48 -4.28 16.90
CA GLY A 110 -14.81 -4.46 17.42
C GLY A 110 -15.90 -4.02 16.44
N ARG A 111 -17.10 -3.81 16.98
CA ARG A 111 -18.25 -3.36 16.22
C ARG A 111 -18.18 -1.88 15.90
N PHE A 112 -18.78 -1.50 14.78
CA PHE A 112 -18.91 -0.10 14.41
C PHE A 112 -19.74 0.69 15.42
N ARG A 113 -19.22 1.82 15.89
CA ARG A 113 -19.84 2.68 16.90
C ARG A 113 -20.19 4.07 16.37
N GLY A 114 -20.43 4.17 15.06
CA GLY A 114 -20.82 5.44 14.43
C GLY A 114 -19.68 6.45 14.26
N LYS A 115 -18.43 6.03 14.39
CA LYS A 115 -17.26 6.90 14.21
C LYS A 115 -16.26 6.25 13.28
N HIS A 116 -15.72 7.05 12.37
CA HIS A 116 -14.61 6.71 11.49
C HIS A 116 -13.29 7.31 11.99
N TRP A 117 -12.23 6.90 11.37
CA TRP A 117 -10.87 7.46 11.56
C TRP A 117 -10.31 7.25 12.97
N LEU A 118 -10.48 6.02 13.49
CA LEU A 118 -10.03 5.69 14.84
C LEU A 118 -8.50 5.52 14.90
N GLU A 119 -7.91 5.94 16.03
CA GLU A 119 -6.44 5.89 16.25
C GLU A 119 -5.85 4.46 16.22
N ARG A 120 -6.67 3.45 16.53
CA ARG A 120 -6.22 2.05 16.57
C ARG A 120 -6.62 1.23 15.35
N SER A 121 -7.19 1.90 14.35
CA SER A 121 -7.50 1.30 13.06
C SER A 121 -6.27 1.21 12.17
N VAL A 122 -6.35 0.34 11.17
CA VAL A 122 -5.45 0.32 10.03
C VAL A 122 -6.24 0.63 8.77
N TYR A 123 -5.56 1.13 7.76
CA TYR A 123 -6.19 1.72 6.58
C TYR A 123 -5.54 1.17 5.32
N LEU A 124 -6.35 0.94 4.30
CA LEU A 124 -5.93 0.59 2.95
C LEU A 124 -6.50 1.61 1.97
N HIS A 125 -5.67 2.21 1.12
CA HIS A 125 -6.17 3.13 0.10
C HIS A 125 -7.08 2.42 -0.90
N ALA A 126 -8.13 3.11 -1.38
CA ALA A 126 -9.10 2.52 -2.29
C ALA A 126 -8.46 2.02 -3.59
N ASP A 127 -7.54 2.78 -4.17
CA ASP A 127 -6.81 2.38 -5.38
C ASP A 127 -6.02 1.08 -5.16
N GLN A 128 -5.37 0.94 -4.00
CA GLN A 128 -4.69 -0.31 -3.65
C GLN A 128 -5.68 -1.47 -3.49
N PHE A 129 -6.86 -1.23 -2.89
CA PHE A 129 -7.90 -2.24 -2.77
C PHE A 129 -8.32 -2.78 -4.15
N GLU A 130 -8.46 -1.90 -5.13
CA GLU A 130 -8.79 -2.23 -6.51
C GLU A 130 -7.61 -2.95 -7.20
N GLN A 131 -6.40 -2.40 -7.17
CA GLN A 131 -5.19 -2.98 -7.77
C GLN A 131 -4.85 -4.37 -7.24
N LEU A 132 -5.17 -4.65 -5.98
CA LEU A 132 -5.02 -5.95 -5.36
C LEU A 132 -6.16 -6.94 -5.70
N ASN A 133 -7.15 -6.50 -6.48
CA ASN A 133 -8.36 -7.27 -6.81
C ASN A 133 -9.08 -7.83 -5.58
N LEU A 134 -9.14 -7.03 -4.50
CA LEU A 134 -9.68 -7.50 -3.23
C LEU A 134 -11.21 -7.55 -3.22
N TYR A 135 -11.88 -6.80 -4.09
CA TYR A 135 -13.34 -6.78 -4.16
C TYR A 135 -13.93 -8.18 -4.33
N ASP A 136 -13.42 -8.94 -5.30
CA ASP A 136 -13.91 -10.28 -5.58
C ASP A 136 -13.67 -11.25 -4.42
N VAL A 137 -12.51 -11.11 -3.75
CA VAL A 137 -12.17 -11.95 -2.60
C VAL A 137 -13.08 -11.66 -1.41
N PHE A 138 -13.30 -10.37 -1.15
CA PHE A 138 -14.13 -9.93 -0.02
C PHE A 138 -15.61 -10.22 -0.27
N SER A 139 -16.12 -9.97 -1.47
CA SER A 139 -17.52 -10.21 -1.83
C SER A 139 -17.89 -11.71 -1.79
N GLU A 140 -16.95 -12.59 -2.20
CA GLU A 140 -17.18 -14.03 -2.15
C GLU A 140 -17.11 -14.57 -0.72
N ALA A 141 -16.16 -14.08 0.10
CA ALA A 141 -15.97 -14.53 1.47
C ALA A 141 -16.98 -13.93 2.46
N LEU A 142 -17.45 -12.71 2.20
CA LEU A 142 -18.30 -11.91 3.07
C LEU A 142 -19.58 -11.51 2.32
N PRO A 143 -20.68 -12.28 2.40
CA PRO A 143 -21.89 -12.10 1.58
C PRO A 143 -22.56 -10.73 1.68
N HIS A 144 -22.22 -9.93 2.68
CA HIS A 144 -22.74 -8.59 2.91
C HIS A 144 -21.69 -7.50 2.76
N PHE A 145 -20.55 -7.84 2.15
CA PHE A 145 -19.50 -6.85 1.90
C PHE A 145 -19.97 -5.81 0.90
N ASP A 146 -19.80 -4.54 1.27
CA ASP A 146 -20.13 -3.38 0.45
C ASP A 146 -19.04 -2.33 0.62
N CYS A 147 -18.46 -1.89 -0.50
CA CYS A 147 -17.41 -0.87 -0.51
C CYS A 147 -17.84 0.49 0.03
N PHE A 148 -19.13 0.76 0.14
CA PHE A 148 -19.71 2.04 0.58
C PHE A 148 -20.43 1.93 1.93
N SER A 149 -20.24 0.84 2.65
CA SER A 149 -20.94 0.58 3.90
C SER A 149 -19.98 -0.02 4.94
N THR A 150 -20.53 -0.43 6.07
CA THR A 150 -19.78 -1.13 7.11
C THR A 150 -20.08 -2.62 7.10
N THR A 151 -19.03 -3.43 7.18
CA THR A 151 -19.14 -4.89 7.24
C THR A 151 -18.49 -5.41 8.52
N GLU A 152 -19.27 -6.01 9.42
CA GLU A 152 -18.74 -6.71 10.60
C GLU A 152 -18.22 -8.08 10.19
N VAL A 153 -17.02 -8.43 10.62
CA VAL A 153 -16.34 -9.67 10.27
C VAL A 153 -16.03 -10.46 11.55
N THR A 154 -16.66 -11.62 11.67
CA THR A 154 -16.43 -12.58 12.77
C THR A 154 -15.19 -13.43 12.51
N PRO A 155 -14.64 -14.11 13.55
CA PRO A 155 -13.50 -15.03 13.37
C PRO A 155 -13.74 -16.10 12.31
N ALA A 156 -14.97 -16.64 12.23
CA ALA A 156 -15.31 -17.65 11.24
C ALA A 156 -15.30 -17.08 9.80
N GLN A 157 -15.87 -15.91 9.61
CA GLN A 157 -15.86 -15.21 8.33
C GLN A 157 -14.45 -14.81 7.92
N TYR A 158 -13.63 -14.33 8.86
CA TYR A 158 -12.22 -14.06 8.58
C TYR A 158 -11.44 -15.32 8.17
N GLY A 159 -11.73 -16.45 8.79
CA GLY A 159 -11.16 -17.74 8.38
C GLY A 159 -11.48 -18.11 6.94
N ILE A 160 -12.71 -17.85 6.48
CA ILE A 160 -13.12 -18.05 5.09
C ILE A 160 -12.37 -17.08 4.17
N LEU A 161 -12.36 -15.78 4.51
CA LEU A 161 -11.66 -14.74 3.75
C LEU A 161 -10.17 -15.07 3.58
N LYS A 162 -9.51 -15.43 4.67
CA LYS A 162 -8.10 -15.82 4.67
C LYS A 162 -7.85 -17.04 3.79
N SER A 163 -8.66 -18.09 3.94
CA SER A 163 -8.51 -19.32 3.15
C SER A 163 -8.70 -19.05 1.65
N LEU A 164 -9.68 -18.23 1.30
CA LEU A 164 -9.95 -17.86 -0.09
C LEU A 164 -8.81 -17.04 -0.68
N ALA A 165 -8.35 -16.00 0.01
CA ALA A 165 -7.24 -15.17 -0.45
C ALA A 165 -5.95 -16.00 -0.63
N MET A 166 -5.64 -16.87 0.33
CA MET A 166 -4.47 -17.75 0.24
C MET A 166 -4.59 -18.74 -0.92
N SER A 167 -5.79 -19.24 -1.23
CA SER A 167 -6.00 -20.13 -2.38
C SER A 167 -5.84 -19.43 -3.73
N ARG A 168 -6.19 -18.15 -3.80
CA ARG A 168 -5.97 -17.33 -5.02
C ARG A 168 -4.51 -16.95 -5.20
N GLY A 169 -3.76 -16.89 -4.11
CA GLY A 169 -2.33 -16.54 -4.14
C GLY A 169 -2.06 -15.06 -4.47
N GLY A 170 -0.84 -14.78 -4.90
CA GLY A 170 -0.44 -13.46 -5.41
C GLY A 170 -0.68 -12.30 -4.44
N LYS A 171 -1.18 -11.20 -4.98
CA LYS A 171 -1.38 -9.92 -4.25
C LYS A 171 -2.39 -10.06 -3.11
N ALA A 172 -3.49 -10.80 -3.32
CA ALA A 172 -4.51 -11.01 -2.30
C ALA A 172 -3.97 -11.79 -1.09
N ALA A 173 -3.19 -12.83 -1.32
CA ALA A 173 -2.55 -13.61 -0.24
C ALA A 173 -1.54 -12.75 0.55
N ALA A 174 -0.76 -11.91 -0.14
CA ALA A 174 0.19 -11.01 0.50
C ALA A 174 -0.52 -9.99 1.39
N PHE A 175 -1.59 -9.35 0.90
CA PHE A 175 -2.41 -8.42 1.67
C PHE A 175 -2.99 -9.09 2.93
N ILE A 176 -3.61 -10.25 2.78
CA ILE A 176 -4.19 -10.98 3.92
C ILE A 176 -3.11 -11.42 4.92
N THR A 177 -1.91 -11.73 4.46
CA THR A 177 -0.79 -12.04 5.37
C THR A 177 -0.40 -10.83 6.21
N GLU A 178 -0.38 -9.63 5.63
CA GLU A 178 -0.11 -8.40 6.37
C GLU A 178 -1.26 -8.05 7.32
N LEU A 179 -2.51 -8.16 6.86
CA LEU A 179 -3.69 -7.89 7.67
C LEU A 179 -3.84 -8.88 8.83
N ASP A 180 -3.42 -10.14 8.66
CA ASP A 180 -3.59 -11.21 9.64
C ASP A 180 -2.98 -10.86 11.00
N GLN A 181 -1.83 -10.25 11.03
CA GLN A 181 -1.18 -9.85 12.29
C GLN A 181 -2.06 -8.87 13.09
N TRP A 182 -2.66 -7.89 12.41
CA TRP A 182 -3.55 -6.93 13.04
C TRP A 182 -4.87 -7.60 13.47
N VAL A 183 -5.44 -8.46 12.61
CA VAL A 183 -6.70 -9.17 12.89
C VAL A 183 -6.55 -10.11 14.08
N GLN A 184 -5.48 -10.90 14.16
CA GLN A 184 -5.24 -11.80 15.31
C GLN A 184 -5.19 -11.02 16.63
N ASN A 185 -4.50 -9.88 16.66
CA ASN A 185 -4.46 -8.99 17.82
C ASN A 185 -5.84 -8.39 18.14
N CYS A 186 -6.65 -8.12 17.12
CA CYS A 186 -8.00 -7.63 17.30
C CYS A 186 -8.93 -8.70 17.86
N LEU A 187 -8.97 -9.86 17.23
CA LEU A 187 -9.89 -10.95 17.57
C LEU A 187 -9.54 -11.63 18.91
N TYR A 188 -8.31 -11.47 19.41
CA TYR A 188 -7.94 -11.89 20.75
C TYR A 188 -8.69 -11.10 21.85
N ILE A 189 -9.02 -9.84 21.58
CA ILE A 189 -9.69 -8.95 22.54
C ILE A 189 -11.19 -8.85 22.23
N GLU A 190 -11.53 -8.74 20.95
CA GLU A 190 -12.87 -8.52 20.44
C GLU A 190 -13.31 -9.73 19.59
N ASN A 191 -14.59 -10.11 19.64
CA ASN A 191 -15.10 -11.21 18.83
C ASN A 191 -15.43 -10.84 17.37
N VAL A 192 -15.10 -9.64 16.96
CA VAL A 192 -15.42 -9.08 15.66
C VAL A 192 -14.47 -7.92 15.34
N PHE A 193 -14.25 -7.67 14.07
CA PHE A 193 -13.75 -6.39 13.60
C PHE A 193 -14.66 -5.85 12.51
N THR A 194 -14.58 -4.57 12.22
CA THR A 194 -15.41 -3.91 11.19
C THR A 194 -14.55 -3.40 10.07
N ILE A 195 -14.98 -3.62 8.84
CA ILE A 195 -14.46 -2.97 7.64
C ILE A 195 -15.41 -1.81 7.34
N CYS A 196 -14.91 -0.60 7.35
CA CYS A 196 -15.67 0.57 6.90
C CYS A 196 -15.22 0.89 5.47
N GLY A 197 -16.16 0.91 4.55
CA GLY A 197 -15.97 1.30 3.17
C GLY A 197 -15.72 2.81 3.01
N ILE A 198 -15.54 3.23 1.77
CA ILE A 198 -15.22 4.61 1.35
C ILE A 198 -16.49 5.44 1.11
#